data_4c8df464cb5ec5b1e11359ff19703ef8
#
_entry.id   4c8df464cb5ec5b1e11359ff19703ef8
#
_cell.length_a   1.000
_cell.length_b   1.000
_cell.length_c   1.000
_cell.angle_alpha   90.00
_cell.angle_beta   90.00
_cell.angle_gamma   90.00
#
_symmetry.space_group_name_H-M   'P 1'
#
loop_
_entity.id
_entity.type
_entity.pdbx_description
1 polymer ?
#
loop_
_entity_poly.entity_id
_entity_poly.type
_entity_poly.pdbx_seq_one_letter_code
_entity_poly.pdbx_strand_id
1 'polypeptide(L)'
;MKKLLSLLFLVVVSVYTGYAQKITFSPQWSAQSQFAGYYAALENGYYAEAGLDVSIVHPANSYGSINMLKDGTSDFITCELIQAMMASDEGTRLVNLLQTTQHTTLVLIAHDKDIRQMSDLAGRRIGKWKAGFSEIPTILDKEHNLGIEWVKFINPLNIYISGAIDATLGKSYNERILFSMSGVIPGSLLRLSEMGYDYPEDGLYVSEKYFKKNPELCRKFAEASRKGWEWVRNNRKEAVDIVMKYVKETNVSTNIYVQKWMLEEVLEMQEDVKGEAPSYSLDATAFYWLNEVMLKHGYLSKPVDFQRLTGGKQ
;
A
#
# COMPACT_ATOMS: atom_id res chain seq x y z
N MET A 1 -9.15 -37.30 69.22
CA MET A 1 -8.70 -35.94 68.81
C MET A 1 -7.98 -36.05 67.49
N LYS A 2 -8.69 -35.83 66.40
CA LYS A 2 -8.09 -35.85 65.01
C LYS A 2 -7.78 -34.43 64.59
N LYS A 3 -6.51 -34.09 64.43
CA LYS A 3 -6.09 -32.80 63.93
C LYS A 3 -6.25 -32.81 62.37
N LEU A 4 -7.14 -31.94 61.88
CA LEU A 4 -7.32 -31.64 60.46
C LEU A 4 -6.21 -30.66 60.04
N LEU A 5 -5.29 -31.09 59.20
CA LEU A 5 -4.32 -30.19 58.52
C LEU A 5 -4.98 -29.69 57.25
N SER A 6 -5.37 -28.42 57.23
CA SER A 6 -5.82 -27.72 56.02
C SER A 6 -4.59 -27.27 55.26
N LEU A 7 -4.33 -27.89 54.10
CA LEU A 7 -3.30 -27.48 53.14
C LEU A 7 -3.87 -26.34 52.29
N LEU A 8 -3.41 -25.11 52.55
CA LEU A 8 -3.76 -23.93 51.75
C LEU A 8 -2.88 -23.94 50.48
N PHE A 9 -3.47 -24.29 49.35
CA PHE A 9 -2.79 -24.25 48.05
C PHE A 9 -2.81 -22.79 47.57
N LEU A 10 -1.70 -22.07 47.73
CA LEU A 10 -1.50 -20.72 47.20
C LEU A 10 -1.19 -20.84 45.72
N VAL A 11 -2.18 -20.61 44.84
CA VAL A 11 -1.96 -20.47 43.40
C VAL A 11 -1.33 -19.11 43.17
N VAL A 12 -0.03 -19.07 43.00
CA VAL A 12 0.69 -17.88 42.54
C VAL A 12 0.43 -17.74 41.04
N VAL A 13 -0.57 -16.94 40.66
CA VAL A 13 -0.74 -16.48 39.30
C VAL A 13 0.38 -15.48 39.01
N SER A 14 1.45 -15.94 38.39
CA SER A 14 2.49 -15.07 37.85
C SER A 14 1.89 -14.27 36.68
N VAL A 15 1.43 -13.07 36.99
CA VAL A 15 1.10 -12.08 35.95
C VAL A 15 2.43 -11.66 35.32
N TYR A 16 2.78 -12.28 34.22
CA TYR A 16 3.85 -11.77 33.36
C TYR A 16 3.40 -10.42 32.79
N THR A 17 3.72 -9.35 33.47
CA THR A 17 3.70 -8.01 32.89
C THR A 17 4.87 -7.90 31.90
N GLY A 18 4.76 -8.59 30.75
CA GLY A 18 5.65 -8.34 29.64
C GLY A 18 5.40 -6.92 29.18
N TYR A 19 6.40 -6.07 29.26
CA TYR A 19 6.33 -4.74 28.61
C TYR A 19 6.01 -4.96 27.13
N ALA A 20 4.91 -4.35 26.66
CA ALA A 20 4.58 -4.38 25.24
C ALA A 20 5.77 -3.83 24.43
N GLN A 21 6.18 -4.55 23.40
CA GLN A 21 7.31 -4.12 22.58
C GLN A 21 6.89 -2.91 21.77
N LYS A 22 7.62 -1.80 21.93
CA LYS A 22 7.41 -0.57 21.17
C LYS A 22 7.76 -0.81 19.70
N ILE A 23 6.86 -0.41 18.83
CA ILE A 23 6.95 -0.57 17.39
C ILE A 23 6.58 0.75 16.73
N THR A 24 7.40 1.21 15.79
CA THR A 24 7.05 2.30 14.90
C THR A 24 6.65 1.73 13.53
N PHE A 25 5.44 2.06 13.09
CA PHE A 25 4.93 1.73 11.78
C PHE A 25 4.77 2.99 10.93
N SER A 26 5.28 2.96 9.69
CA SER A 26 5.14 4.08 8.76
C SER A 26 4.43 3.65 7.48
N PRO A 27 3.19 4.14 7.27
CA PRO A 27 2.56 4.09 5.95
C PRO A 27 3.40 4.85 4.91
N GLN A 28 3.28 4.48 3.64
CA GLN A 28 4.09 5.06 2.55
C GLN A 28 3.74 6.49 2.17
N TRP A 29 2.59 7.00 2.64
CA TRP A 29 2.05 8.31 2.28
C TRP A 29 1.41 9.03 3.46
N SER A 30 0.86 10.22 3.22
CA SER A 30 0.05 10.98 4.17
C SER A 30 -1.20 10.22 4.61
N ALA A 31 -1.77 10.60 5.75
CA ALA A 31 -2.95 9.95 6.31
C ALA A 31 -4.15 9.98 5.36
N GLN A 32 -4.66 8.82 5.03
CA GLN A 32 -5.80 8.64 4.12
C GLN A 32 -6.38 7.22 4.24
N SER A 33 -7.53 6.99 3.60
CA SER A 33 -8.25 5.70 3.66
C SER A 33 -7.48 4.51 3.10
N GLN A 34 -6.43 4.75 2.30
CA GLN A 34 -5.48 3.72 1.85
C GLN A 34 -4.88 2.92 3.02
N PHE A 35 -4.87 3.49 4.24
CA PHE A 35 -4.27 2.88 5.43
C PHE A 35 -5.29 2.55 6.51
N ALA A 36 -6.58 2.57 6.19
CA ALA A 36 -7.69 2.42 7.14
C ALA A 36 -7.57 1.18 8.03
N GLY A 37 -7.13 0.04 7.49
CA GLY A 37 -7.00 -1.20 8.26
C GLY A 37 -5.97 -1.12 9.37
N TYR A 38 -4.87 -0.41 9.15
CA TYR A 38 -3.84 -0.22 10.18
C TYR A 38 -4.30 0.73 11.28
N TYR A 39 -5.04 1.79 10.93
CA TYR A 39 -5.65 2.68 11.91
C TYR A 39 -6.71 1.94 12.73
N ALA A 40 -7.57 1.17 12.08
CA ALA A 40 -8.58 0.35 12.74
C ALA A 40 -7.93 -0.69 13.67
N ALA A 41 -6.81 -1.30 13.27
CA ALA A 41 -6.09 -2.23 14.13
C ALA A 41 -5.55 -1.56 15.40
N LEU A 42 -5.10 -0.32 15.31
CA LEU A 42 -4.62 0.46 16.45
C LEU A 42 -5.79 0.91 17.34
N GLU A 43 -6.81 1.56 16.77
CA GLU A 43 -7.93 2.12 17.53
C GLU A 43 -8.83 1.07 18.18
N ASN A 44 -8.98 -0.10 17.55
CA ASN A 44 -9.74 -1.22 18.12
C ASN A 44 -8.89 -2.10 19.07
N GLY A 45 -7.62 -1.76 19.30
CA GLY A 45 -6.77 -2.46 20.26
C GLY A 45 -6.19 -3.78 19.78
N TYR A 46 -6.30 -4.16 18.51
CA TYR A 46 -5.81 -5.46 18.00
C TYR A 46 -4.28 -5.61 18.14
N TYR A 47 -3.53 -4.52 18.03
CA TYR A 47 -2.10 -4.54 18.31
C TYR A 47 -1.83 -4.74 19.81
N ALA A 48 -2.57 -4.05 20.68
CA ALA A 48 -2.43 -4.20 22.13
C ALA A 48 -2.79 -5.62 22.60
N GLU A 49 -3.84 -6.22 22.05
CA GLU A 49 -4.22 -7.63 22.30
C GLU A 49 -3.11 -8.61 21.90
N ALA A 50 -2.35 -8.26 20.84
CA ALA A 50 -1.19 -9.05 20.40
C ALA A 50 0.08 -8.80 21.26
N GLY A 51 0.00 -7.90 22.26
CA GLY A 51 1.11 -7.51 23.13
C GLY A 51 2.08 -6.50 22.47
N LEU A 52 1.61 -5.71 21.49
CA LEU A 52 2.38 -4.74 20.74
C LEU A 52 1.95 -3.31 21.10
N ASP A 53 2.93 -2.45 21.38
CA ASP A 53 2.75 -1.01 21.57
C ASP A 53 3.12 -0.29 20.28
N VAL A 54 2.13 0.00 19.42
CA VAL A 54 2.33 0.51 18.06
C VAL A 54 2.06 1.99 18.00
N SER A 55 3.02 2.71 17.39
CA SER A 55 2.87 4.10 17.00
C SER A 55 2.90 4.22 15.47
N ILE A 56 1.95 4.97 14.90
CA ILE A 56 1.90 5.22 13.46
C ILE A 56 2.50 6.60 13.17
N VAL A 57 3.51 6.64 12.29
CA VAL A 57 4.22 7.87 11.92
C VAL A 57 4.26 7.99 10.40
N HIS A 58 3.61 9.01 9.87
CA HIS A 58 3.63 9.27 8.43
C HIS A 58 4.94 9.92 7.97
N PRO A 59 5.46 9.56 6.78
CA PRO A 59 6.66 10.20 6.25
C PRO A 59 6.41 11.68 5.96
N ALA A 60 7.44 12.51 6.22
CA ALA A 60 7.42 13.90 5.85
C ALA A 60 7.73 14.05 4.35
N ASN A 61 6.77 14.58 3.58
CA ASN A 61 6.92 14.92 2.16
C ASN A 61 7.62 13.83 1.32
N SER A 62 8.80 14.12 0.77
CA SER A 62 9.52 13.25 -0.16
C SER A 62 10.44 12.21 0.50
N TYR A 63 10.42 12.08 1.83
CA TYR A 63 11.38 11.19 2.51
C TYR A 63 11.06 9.70 2.31
N GLY A 64 9.80 9.33 2.30
CA GLY A 64 9.32 7.99 2.00
C GLY A 64 9.57 6.94 3.11
N SER A 65 8.68 5.96 3.21
CA SER A 65 8.71 4.92 4.25
C SER A 65 9.94 4.01 4.18
N ILE A 66 10.44 3.70 2.97
CA ILE A 66 11.65 2.88 2.79
C ILE A 66 12.88 3.57 3.42
N ASN A 67 13.00 4.89 3.31
CA ASN A 67 14.10 5.60 3.97
C ASN A 67 13.96 5.56 5.49
N MET A 68 12.73 5.69 6.03
CA MET A 68 12.48 5.54 7.46
C MET A 68 12.82 4.15 7.99
N LEU A 69 12.65 3.11 7.16
CA LEU A 69 13.11 1.76 7.49
C LEU A 69 14.65 1.65 7.45
N LYS A 70 15.29 2.26 6.44
CA LYS A 70 16.76 2.24 6.28
C LYS A 70 17.51 2.90 7.43
N ASP A 71 17.00 4.02 7.93
CA ASP A 71 17.60 4.77 9.03
C ASP A 71 17.16 4.31 10.43
N GLY A 72 16.21 3.36 10.50
CA GLY A 72 15.73 2.78 11.75
C GLY A 72 14.68 3.62 12.49
N THR A 73 14.13 4.66 11.87
CA THR A 73 13.00 5.43 12.45
C THR A 73 11.67 4.70 12.35
N SER A 74 11.60 3.64 11.53
CA SER A 74 10.45 2.72 11.44
C SER A 74 10.89 1.27 11.45
N ASP A 75 10.13 0.43 12.15
CA ASP A 75 10.30 -1.02 12.19
C ASP A 75 9.51 -1.71 11.06
N PHE A 76 8.28 -1.22 10.83
CA PHE A 76 7.36 -1.70 9.80
C PHE A 76 6.96 -0.56 8.87
N ILE A 77 6.79 -0.88 7.60
CA ILE A 77 6.38 0.09 6.58
C ILE A 77 5.36 -0.49 5.64
N THR A 78 4.58 0.37 4.97
CA THR A 78 4.00 0.00 3.67
C THR A 78 4.85 0.58 2.55
N CYS A 79 4.88 -0.11 1.42
CA CYS A 79 5.34 0.42 0.14
C CYS A 79 4.73 -0.40 -1.00
N GLU A 80 4.86 0.08 -2.23
CA GLU A 80 4.46 -0.71 -3.40
C GLU A 80 5.45 -1.84 -3.68
N LEU A 81 4.95 -2.95 -4.23
CA LEU A 81 5.76 -4.12 -4.58
C LEU A 81 6.95 -3.76 -5.48
N ILE A 82 6.73 -2.94 -6.51
CA ILE A 82 7.80 -2.45 -7.40
C ILE A 82 8.91 -1.77 -6.60
N GLN A 83 8.54 -0.89 -5.68
CA GLN A 83 9.51 -0.18 -4.83
C GLN A 83 10.25 -1.12 -3.89
N ALA A 84 9.56 -2.13 -3.34
CA ALA A 84 10.18 -3.16 -2.51
C ALA A 84 11.19 -4.02 -3.29
N MET A 85 10.85 -4.36 -4.54
CA MET A 85 11.74 -5.12 -5.44
C MET A 85 12.97 -4.29 -5.80
N MET A 86 12.81 -3.03 -6.20
CA MET A 86 13.92 -2.13 -6.52
C MET A 86 14.82 -1.88 -5.30
N ALA A 87 14.23 -1.62 -4.13
CA ALA A 87 15.00 -1.46 -2.89
C ALA A 87 15.79 -2.73 -2.53
N SER A 88 15.22 -3.91 -2.79
CA SER A 88 15.89 -5.19 -2.57
C SER A 88 17.07 -5.40 -3.55
N ASP A 89 16.93 -4.98 -4.79
CA ASP A 89 18.00 -4.99 -5.80
C ASP A 89 19.15 -4.06 -5.41
N GLU A 90 18.85 -2.91 -4.85
CA GLU A 90 19.78 -1.92 -4.31
C GLU A 90 20.42 -2.34 -2.96
N GLY A 91 20.02 -3.48 -2.40
CA GLY A 91 20.61 -4.05 -1.18
C GLY A 91 19.78 -3.85 0.10
N THR A 92 18.66 -3.12 0.06
CA THR A 92 17.72 -3.01 1.18
C THR A 92 16.72 -4.17 1.13
N ARG A 93 17.12 -5.30 1.69
CA ARG A 93 16.32 -6.53 1.63
C ARG A 93 15.08 -6.43 2.51
N LEU A 94 13.93 -6.56 1.88
CA LEU A 94 12.62 -6.47 2.52
C LEU A 94 11.95 -7.86 2.58
N VAL A 95 11.04 -8.01 3.56
CA VAL A 95 10.14 -9.16 3.67
C VAL A 95 8.72 -8.64 3.65
N ASN A 96 7.91 -9.12 2.71
CA ASN A 96 6.48 -8.88 2.62
C ASN A 96 5.76 -9.71 3.68
N LEU A 97 5.04 -9.06 4.56
CA LEU A 97 4.28 -9.70 5.63
C LEU A 97 2.80 -9.83 5.29
N LEU A 98 2.29 -8.91 4.46
CA LEU A 98 0.90 -8.82 4.08
C LEU A 98 0.82 -8.08 2.74
N GLN A 99 0.16 -8.64 1.74
CA GLN A 99 -0.14 -7.96 0.48
C GLN A 99 -1.55 -7.41 0.56
N THR A 100 -1.67 -6.10 0.64
CA THR A 100 -2.97 -5.45 0.87
C THR A 100 -3.72 -5.13 -0.40
N THR A 101 -3.04 -4.85 -1.52
CA THR A 101 -3.69 -4.69 -2.82
C THR A 101 -3.22 -5.73 -3.80
N GLN A 102 -4.16 -6.39 -4.47
CA GLN A 102 -3.90 -7.49 -5.41
C GLN A 102 -3.87 -7.01 -6.86
N HIS A 103 -4.36 -5.80 -7.13
CA HIS A 103 -4.46 -5.20 -8.45
C HIS A 103 -3.78 -3.84 -8.52
N THR A 104 -3.36 -3.44 -9.72
CA THR A 104 -2.87 -2.07 -9.93
C THR A 104 -4.01 -1.07 -9.90
N THR A 105 -3.77 0.02 -9.21
CA THR A 105 -4.68 1.16 -9.13
C THR A 105 -4.37 2.24 -10.16
N LEU A 106 -3.36 2.02 -11.01
CA LEU A 106 -2.94 2.98 -12.03
C LEU A 106 -3.98 3.14 -13.13
N VAL A 107 -4.31 4.40 -13.39
CA VAL A 107 -5.23 4.81 -14.45
C VAL A 107 -4.63 5.94 -15.28
N LEU A 108 -5.02 5.97 -16.55
CA LEU A 108 -4.82 7.13 -17.42
C LEU A 108 -6.13 7.88 -17.51
N ILE A 109 -6.11 9.16 -17.14
CA ILE A 109 -7.24 10.07 -17.13
C ILE A 109 -7.04 11.02 -18.30
N ALA A 110 -7.87 10.92 -19.35
CA ALA A 110 -7.69 11.68 -20.59
C ALA A 110 -8.81 12.71 -20.81
N HIS A 111 -8.48 13.81 -21.49
CA HIS A 111 -9.46 14.83 -21.92
C HIS A 111 -10.33 14.32 -23.05
N ASP A 112 -9.73 13.60 -23.99
CA ASP A 112 -10.38 13.14 -25.19
C ASP A 112 -11.14 11.82 -24.93
N LYS A 113 -12.44 11.81 -25.25
CA LYS A 113 -13.30 10.63 -25.15
C LYS A 113 -12.93 9.51 -26.13
N ASP A 114 -12.16 9.85 -27.16
CA ASP A 114 -11.74 8.90 -28.20
C ASP A 114 -10.43 8.19 -27.87
N ILE A 115 -9.78 8.54 -26.77
CA ILE A 115 -8.69 7.75 -26.18
C ILE A 115 -9.31 6.56 -25.41
N ARG A 116 -9.36 5.38 -26.03
CA ARG A 116 -10.04 4.18 -25.50
C ARG A 116 -9.15 2.96 -25.39
N GLN A 117 -8.01 2.98 -26.04
CA GLN A 117 -7.05 1.88 -26.09
C GLN A 117 -5.63 2.42 -26.09
N MET A 118 -4.68 1.52 -25.93
CA MET A 118 -3.27 1.85 -25.81
C MET A 118 -2.70 2.60 -27.03
N SER A 119 -3.07 2.19 -28.23
CA SER A 119 -2.61 2.84 -29.47
C SER A 119 -3.02 4.31 -29.59
N ASP A 120 -4.12 4.71 -28.93
CA ASP A 120 -4.61 6.09 -28.98
C ASP A 120 -3.74 7.05 -28.16
N LEU A 121 -2.82 6.51 -27.36
CA LEU A 121 -1.84 7.26 -26.58
C LEU A 121 -0.61 7.67 -27.40
N ALA A 122 -0.47 7.17 -28.65
CA ALA A 122 0.70 7.40 -29.46
C ALA A 122 0.93 8.90 -29.74
N GLY A 123 2.16 9.37 -29.44
CA GLY A 123 2.56 10.77 -29.61
C GLY A 123 1.87 11.78 -28.71
N ARG A 124 1.07 11.32 -27.72
CA ARG A 124 0.35 12.20 -26.80
C ARG A 124 1.25 12.74 -25.70
N ARG A 125 0.89 13.90 -25.17
CA ARG A 125 1.52 14.51 -23.98
C ARG A 125 0.83 13.99 -22.73
N ILE A 126 1.54 13.14 -21.96
CA ILE A 126 0.96 12.47 -20.79
C ILE A 126 1.70 12.87 -19.53
N GLY A 127 0.94 13.33 -18.54
CA GLY A 127 1.45 13.68 -17.23
C GLY A 127 1.87 12.44 -16.43
N LYS A 128 3.05 12.51 -15.77
CA LYS A 128 3.48 11.52 -14.78
C LYS A 128 4.10 12.18 -13.57
N TRP A 129 4.06 11.51 -12.41
CA TRP A 129 4.73 12.03 -11.21
C TRP A 129 6.22 12.23 -11.45
N LYS A 130 6.77 13.25 -10.78
CA LYS A 130 8.20 13.56 -10.85
C LYS A 130 9.06 12.39 -10.36
N ALA A 131 8.57 11.63 -9.39
CA ALA A 131 9.23 10.45 -8.82
C ALA A 131 8.21 9.36 -8.48
N GLY A 132 8.57 8.09 -8.75
CA GLY A 132 7.75 6.92 -8.49
C GLY A 132 6.58 6.72 -9.46
N PHE A 133 5.97 5.56 -9.38
CA PHE A 133 4.70 5.14 -10.04
C PHE A 133 4.70 5.24 -11.58
N SER A 134 5.85 5.35 -12.21
CA SER A 134 5.95 5.54 -13.68
C SER A 134 6.73 4.44 -14.40
N GLU A 135 7.17 3.41 -13.68
CA GLU A 135 7.94 2.29 -14.23
C GLU A 135 7.10 1.54 -15.25
N ILE A 136 5.95 1.00 -14.86
CA ILE A 136 5.06 0.24 -15.76
C ILE A 136 4.50 1.11 -16.90
N PRO A 137 4.00 2.35 -16.69
CA PRO A 137 3.62 3.22 -17.79
C PRO A 137 4.76 3.49 -18.80
N THR A 138 5.99 3.62 -18.32
CA THR A 138 7.15 3.81 -19.21
C THR A 138 7.52 2.53 -19.96
N ILE A 139 7.34 1.37 -19.36
CA ILE A 139 7.51 0.05 -19.99
C ILE A 139 6.46 -0.10 -21.10
N LEU A 140 5.20 0.16 -20.79
CA LEU A 140 4.08 0.12 -21.72
C LEU A 140 4.36 0.99 -22.97
N ASP A 141 4.80 2.23 -22.78
CA ASP A 141 5.18 3.13 -23.86
C ASP A 141 6.25 2.50 -24.77
N LYS A 142 7.31 1.94 -24.18
CA LYS A 142 8.41 1.28 -24.91
C LYS A 142 7.97 0.01 -25.64
N GLU A 143 7.20 -0.87 -24.98
CA GLU A 143 6.76 -2.14 -25.56
C GLU A 143 5.84 -1.94 -26.77
N HIS A 144 5.03 -0.90 -26.76
CA HIS A 144 4.07 -0.58 -27.82
C HIS A 144 4.55 0.51 -28.78
N ASN A 145 5.78 1.04 -28.61
CA ASN A 145 6.37 2.10 -29.44
C ASN A 145 5.44 3.31 -29.59
N LEU A 146 4.82 3.75 -28.49
CA LEU A 146 3.83 4.82 -28.51
C LEU A 146 4.45 6.20 -28.69
N GLY A 147 5.71 6.41 -28.29
CA GLY A 147 6.39 7.69 -28.40
C GLY A 147 5.73 8.78 -27.55
N ILE A 148 5.29 8.42 -26.35
CA ILE A 148 4.62 9.35 -25.42
C ILE A 148 5.58 10.46 -24.99
N GLU A 149 5.11 11.72 -25.09
CA GLU A 149 5.79 12.87 -24.50
C GLU A 149 5.45 12.96 -23.00
N TRP A 150 6.34 12.43 -22.15
CA TRP A 150 6.12 12.40 -20.70
C TRP A 150 6.38 13.75 -20.03
N VAL A 151 5.34 14.36 -19.45
CA VAL A 151 5.39 15.61 -18.73
C VAL A 151 5.39 15.36 -17.23
N LYS A 152 6.48 15.72 -16.54
CA LYS A 152 6.61 15.51 -15.07
C LYS A 152 5.83 16.55 -14.29
N PHE A 153 5.06 16.11 -13.29
CA PHE A 153 4.33 16.97 -12.36
C PHE A 153 4.60 16.62 -10.88
N ILE A 154 4.20 17.51 -10.00
CA ILE A 154 4.05 17.29 -8.55
C ILE A 154 2.57 17.18 -8.21
N ASN A 155 1.73 18.05 -8.82
CA ASN A 155 0.28 18.02 -8.71
C ASN A 155 -0.31 18.02 -10.14
N PRO A 156 -1.09 17.01 -10.55
CA PRO A 156 -1.58 16.89 -11.92
C PRO A 156 -2.76 17.80 -12.25
N LEU A 157 -3.52 18.27 -11.26
CA LEU A 157 -4.82 18.90 -11.49
C LEU A 157 -4.70 20.16 -12.37
N ASN A 158 -3.81 21.09 -12.02
CA ASN A 158 -3.68 22.36 -12.76
C ASN A 158 -3.16 22.17 -14.18
N ILE A 159 -2.16 21.30 -14.37
CA ILE A 159 -1.59 21.02 -15.70
C ILE A 159 -2.58 20.28 -16.58
N TYR A 160 -3.44 19.45 -16.00
CA TYR A 160 -4.52 18.78 -16.71
C TYR A 160 -5.61 19.79 -17.09
N ILE A 161 -6.15 20.57 -16.16
CA ILE A 161 -7.23 21.55 -16.41
C ILE A 161 -6.82 22.58 -17.48
N SER A 162 -5.56 23.00 -17.49
CA SER A 162 -5.04 23.94 -18.48
C SER A 162 -4.98 23.38 -19.92
N GLY A 163 -5.17 22.08 -20.12
CA GLY A 163 -5.00 21.43 -21.42
C GLY A 163 -3.54 21.33 -21.87
N ALA A 164 -2.58 21.54 -20.97
CA ALA A 164 -1.15 21.43 -21.27
C ALA A 164 -0.69 19.97 -21.50
N ILE A 165 -1.50 19.00 -21.09
CA ILE A 165 -1.33 17.56 -21.32
C ILE A 165 -2.63 16.94 -21.84
N ASP A 166 -2.55 15.92 -22.68
CA ASP A 166 -3.71 15.21 -23.24
C ASP A 166 -4.34 14.25 -22.22
N ALA A 167 -3.49 13.65 -21.39
CA ALA A 167 -3.89 12.74 -20.33
C ALA A 167 -2.92 12.83 -19.15
N THR A 168 -3.29 12.24 -18.01
CA THR A 168 -2.41 12.11 -16.86
C THR A 168 -2.50 10.73 -16.25
N LEU A 169 -1.37 10.23 -15.72
CA LEU A 169 -1.40 9.12 -14.79
C LEU A 169 -2.06 9.55 -13.48
N GLY A 170 -2.77 8.63 -12.86
CA GLY A 170 -3.40 8.79 -11.56
C GLY A 170 -3.60 7.44 -10.88
N LYS A 171 -3.91 7.48 -9.59
CA LYS A 171 -4.45 6.35 -8.84
C LYS A 171 -5.98 6.43 -8.88
N SER A 172 -6.64 5.30 -9.11
CA SER A 172 -8.11 5.26 -9.19
C SER A 172 -8.77 5.76 -7.90
N TYR A 173 -8.16 5.47 -6.76
CA TYR A 173 -8.62 5.89 -5.45
C TYR A 173 -8.25 7.34 -5.07
N ASN A 174 -7.42 8.04 -5.83
CA ASN A 174 -6.96 9.39 -5.50
C ASN A 174 -7.24 10.39 -6.63
N GLU A 175 -6.37 10.50 -7.65
CA GLU A 175 -6.49 11.55 -8.69
C GLU A 175 -7.83 11.51 -9.41
N ARG A 176 -8.35 10.33 -9.73
CA ARG A 176 -9.68 10.20 -10.34
C ARG A 176 -10.78 10.85 -9.48
N ILE A 177 -10.74 10.61 -8.18
CA ILE A 177 -11.71 11.17 -7.23
C ILE A 177 -11.54 12.68 -7.11
N LEU A 178 -10.31 13.16 -6.94
CA LEU A 178 -9.99 14.59 -6.81
C LEU A 178 -10.43 15.36 -8.05
N PHE A 179 -10.22 14.83 -9.26
CA PHE A 179 -10.67 15.45 -10.50
C PHE A 179 -12.20 15.56 -10.55
N SER A 180 -12.90 14.47 -10.26
CA SER A 180 -14.38 14.47 -10.22
C SER A 180 -14.91 15.49 -9.21
N MET A 181 -14.31 15.59 -8.03
CA MET A 181 -14.73 16.57 -7.01
C MET A 181 -14.38 18.02 -7.36
N SER A 182 -13.38 18.22 -8.21
CA SER A 182 -13.03 19.54 -8.74
C SER A 182 -13.90 19.97 -9.92
N GLY A 183 -14.94 19.19 -10.25
CA GLY A 183 -15.83 19.46 -11.38
C GLY A 183 -15.21 19.10 -12.73
N VAL A 184 -14.06 18.41 -12.75
CA VAL A 184 -13.44 17.94 -13.97
C VAL A 184 -14.08 16.62 -14.37
N ILE A 185 -14.68 16.59 -15.55
CA ILE A 185 -15.23 15.37 -16.14
C ILE A 185 -14.23 14.88 -17.17
N PRO A 186 -13.52 13.76 -16.92
CA PRO A 186 -12.64 13.16 -17.90
C PRO A 186 -13.41 12.72 -19.16
N GLY A 187 -12.81 12.87 -20.32
CA GLY A 187 -13.36 12.30 -21.58
C GLY A 187 -13.29 10.80 -21.57
N SER A 188 -12.17 10.23 -21.08
CA SER A 188 -11.99 8.79 -20.92
C SER A 188 -11.11 8.44 -19.73
N LEU A 189 -11.24 7.18 -19.29
CA LEU A 189 -10.45 6.58 -18.22
C LEU A 189 -9.99 5.20 -18.69
N LEU A 190 -8.67 4.97 -18.72
CA LEU A 190 -8.10 3.69 -19.07
C LEU A 190 -7.42 3.11 -17.80
N ARG A 191 -7.83 1.92 -17.39
CA ARG A 191 -7.21 1.18 -16.28
C ARG A 191 -6.04 0.34 -16.83
N LEU A 192 -4.86 0.43 -16.24
CA LEU A 192 -3.72 -0.37 -16.67
C LEU A 192 -3.98 -1.86 -16.50
N SER A 193 -4.74 -2.25 -15.47
CA SER A 193 -5.18 -3.65 -15.27
C SER A 193 -5.94 -4.20 -16.48
N GLU A 194 -6.85 -3.41 -17.07
CA GLU A 194 -7.63 -3.79 -18.25
C GLU A 194 -6.79 -3.80 -19.55
N MET A 195 -5.62 -3.15 -19.51
CA MET A 195 -4.67 -3.07 -20.63
C MET A 195 -3.61 -4.20 -20.57
N GLY A 196 -3.75 -5.17 -19.66
CA GLY A 196 -2.83 -6.30 -19.51
C GLY A 196 -1.64 -6.05 -18.56
N TYR A 197 -1.67 -4.93 -17.85
CA TYR A 197 -0.64 -4.57 -16.85
C TYR A 197 -1.26 -4.56 -15.45
N ASP A 198 -1.75 -5.74 -15.02
CA ASP A 198 -2.29 -5.91 -13.68
C ASP A 198 -1.28 -6.58 -12.75
N TYR A 199 -1.02 -5.95 -11.60
CA TYR A 199 -0.03 -6.42 -10.62
C TYR A 199 -0.37 -5.92 -9.22
N PRO A 200 0.04 -6.66 -8.17
CA PRO A 200 -0.12 -6.22 -6.79
C PRO A 200 0.70 -4.96 -6.49
N GLU A 201 0.13 -4.02 -5.75
CA GLU A 201 0.82 -2.79 -5.37
C GLU A 201 1.19 -2.77 -3.89
N ASP A 202 0.28 -2.32 -3.02
CA ASP A 202 0.57 -2.05 -1.62
C ASP A 202 0.78 -3.31 -0.79
N GLY A 203 1.86 -3.33 -0.04
CA GLY A 203 2.15 -4.37 0.93
C GLY A 203 2.72 -3.83 2.24
N LEU A 204 2.68 -4.67 3.27
CA LEU A 204 3.32 -4.46 4.57
C LEU A 204 4.68 -5.13 4.58
N TYR A 205 5.70 -4.39 4.95
CA TYR A 205 7.10 -4.86 4.89
C TYR A 205 7.87 -4.57 6.16
N VAL A 206 8.90 -5.39 6.37
CA VAL A 206 9.98 -5.19 7.34
C VAL A 206 11.33 -5.44 6.68
N SER A 207 12.44 -5.03 7.32
CA SER A 207 13.76 -5.47 6.87
C SER A 207 13.95 -6.96 7.11
N GLU A 208 14.64 -7.64 6.20
CA GLU A 208 14.98 -9.08 6.37
C GLU A 208 15.74 -9.35 7.70
N LYS A 209 16.59 -8.41 8.11
CA LYS A 209 17.31 -8.48 9.39
C LYS A 209 16.36 -8.46 10.58
N TYR A 210 15.37 -7.57 10.57
CA TYR A 210 14.37 -7.48 11.63
C TYR A 210 13.50 -8.75 11.69
N PHE A 211 13.04 -9.20 10.51
CA PHE A 211 12.24 -10.43 10.37
C PHE A 211 12.95 -11.65 10.96
N LYS A 212 14.22 -11.87 10.59
CA LYS A 212 15.02 -13.00 11.11
C LYS A 212 15.20 -12.96 12.62
N LYS A 213 15.29 -11.77 13.20
CA LYS A 213 15.44 -11.58 14.65
C LYS A 213 14.13 -11.73 15.41
N ASN A 214 13.01 -11.31 14.81
CA ASN A 214 11.72 -11.18 15.47
C ASN A 214 10.56 -11.80 14.65
N PRO A 215 10.65 -13.06 14.18
CA PRO A 215 9.67 -13.63 13.24
C PRO A 215 8.25 -13.70 13.84
N GLU A 216 8.16 -14.07 15.12
CA GLU A 216 6.87 -14.17 15.82
C GLU A 216 6.19 -12.80 16.02
N LEU A 217 6.98 -11.76 16.30
CA LEU A 217 6.48 -10.40 16.41
C LEU A 217 5.95 -9.91 15.05
N CYS A 218 6.69 -10.17 13.98
CA CYS A 218 6.26 -9.84 12.61
C CYS A 218 4.94 -10.53 12.26
N ARG A 219 4.78 -11.80 12.62
CA ARG A 219 3.53 -12.54 12.43
C ARG A 219 2.37 -11.91 13.21
N LYS A 220 2.59 -11.56 14.49
CA LYS A 220 1.57 -10.91 15.32
C LYS A 220 1.14 -9.56 14.77
N PHE A 221 2.10 -8.74 14.31
CA PHE A 221 1.81 -7.44 13.71
C PHE A 221 0.98 -7.59 12.42
N ALA A 222 1.38 -8.50 11.53
CA ALA A 222 0.66 -8.77 10.30
C ALA A 222 -0.78 -9.27 10.56
N GLU A 223 -0.94 -10.18 11.51
CA GLU A 223 -2.25 -10.72 11.88
C GLU A 223 -3.18 -9.66 12.49
N ALA A 224 -2.66 -8.81 13.38
CA ALA A 224 -3.43 -7.69 13.93
C ALA A 224 -3.82 -6.68 12.85
N SER A 225 -2.92 -6.40 11.89
CA SER A 225 -3.21 -5.56 10.73
C SER A 225 -4.30 -6.16 9.84
N ARG A 226 -4.24 -7.47 9.57
CA ARG A 226 -5.27 -8.21 8.82
C ARG A 226 -6.64 -8.10 9.49
N LYS A 227 -6.73 -8.31 10.81
CA LYS A 227 -7.97 -8.10 11.58
C LYS A 227 -8.51 -6.69 11.42
N GLY A 228 -7.64 -5.68 11.41
CA GLY A 228 -8.03 -4.30 11.16
C GLY A 228 -8.67 -4.11 9.79
N TRP A 229 -8.10 -4.69 8.74
CA TRP A 229 -8.68 -4.64 7.39
C TRP A 229 -10.01 -5.40 7.30
N GLU A 230 -10.13 -6.56 7.93
CA GLU A 230 -11.39 -7.32 8.00
C GLU A 230 -12.48 -6.54 8.74
N TRP A 231 -12.12 -5.85 9.83
CA TRP A 231 -13.05 -4.99 10.52
C TRP A 231 -13.52 -3.83 9.65
N VAL A 232 -12.62 -3.17 8.91
CA VAL A 232 -12.93 -2.06 7.99
C VAL A 232 -13.95 -2.49 6.94
N ARG A 233 -13.83 -3.68 6.35
CA ARG A 233 -14.78 -4.21 5.37
C ARG A 233 -16.20 -4.26 5.90
N ASN A 234 -16.37 -4.55 7.17
CA ASN A 234 -17.66 -4.70 7.82
C ASN A 234 -18.16 -3.41 8.51
N ASN A 235 -17.30 -2.39 8.69
CA ASN A 235 -17.58 -1.18 9.45
C ASN A 235 -17.09 0.07 8.70
N ARG A 236 -17.46 0.19 7.42
CA ARG A 236 -16.91 1.20 6.49
C ARG A 236 -17.10 2.64 6.96
N LYS A 237 -18.26 2.95 7.56
CA LYS A 237 -18.56 4.29 8.05
C LYS A 237 -17.66 4.66 9.22
N GLU A 238 -17.59 3.79 10.21
CA GLU A 238 -16.75 3.95 11.40
C GLU A 238 -15.26 3.99 11.03
N ALA A 239 -14.85 3.21 10.02
CA ALA A 239 -13.50 3.22 9.50
C ALA A 239 -13.12 4.58 8.91
N VAL A 240 -14.03 5.23 8.17
CA VAL A 240 -13.81 6.60 7.66
C VAL A 240 -13.72 7.60 8.81
N ASP A 241 -14.51 7.46 9.87
CA ASP A 241 -14.45 8.34 11.04
C ASP A 241 -13.07 8.21 11.74
N ILE A 242 -12.54 6.99 11.84
CA ILE A 242 -11.17 6.73 12.33
C ILE A 242 -10.13 7.39 11.41
N VAL A 243 -10.23 7.20 10.09
CA VAL A 243 -9.31 7.83 9.11
C VAL A 243 -9.29 9.34 9.27
N MET A 244 -10.48 9.97 9.41
CA MET A 244 -10.59 11.43 9.55
C MET A 244 -9.94 11.96 10.83
N LYS A 245 -9.82 11.15 11.90
CA LYS A 245 -9.01 11.50 13.08
C LYS A 245 -7.54 11.69 12.69
N TYR A 246 -6.93 10.70 12.00
CA TYR A 246 -5.54 10.77 11.55
C TYR A 246 -5.29 11.87 10.52
N VAL A 247 -6.22 12.07 9.59
CA VAL A 247 -6.20 13.18 8.62
C VAL A 247 -6.10 14.53 9.34
N LYS A 248 -6.93 14.73 10.38
CA LYS A 248 -6.93 15.97 11.18
C LYS A 248 -5.64 16.13 11.99
N GLU A 249 -5.17 15.08 12.63
CA GLU A 249 -3.94 15.09 13.45
C GLU A 249 -2.70 15.41 12.61
N THR A 250 -2.66 14.97 11.35
CA THR A 250 -1.54 15.20 10.42
C THR A 250 -1.75 16.39 9.48
N ASN A 251 -2.84 17.15 9.63
CA ASN A 251 -3.18 18.33 8.82
C ASN A 251 -3.23 18.06 7.31
N VAL A 252 -3.73 16.89 6.89
CA VAL A 252 -3.91 16.58 5.47
C VAL A 252 -5.12 17.32 4.91
N SER A 253 -4.93 18.03 3.79
CA SER A 253 -6.00 18.74 3.09
C SER A 253 -6.88 17.77 2.30
N THR A 254 -7.96 17.30 2.89
CA THR A 254 -8.95 16.40 2.30
C THR A 254 -10.30 16.57 2.99
N ASN A 255 -11.30 15.79 2.58
CA ASN A 255 -12.62 15.77 3.22
C ASN A 255 -13.18 14.35 3.30
N ILE A 256 -14.26 14.19 4.10
CA ILE A 256 -14.88 12.90 4.38
C ILE A 256 -15.41 12.21 3.10
N TYR A 257 -15.85 12.94 2.08
CA TYR A 257 -16.39 12.33 0.85
C TYR A 257 -15.27 11.72 0.02
N VAL A 258 -14.13 12.42 -0.09
CA VAL A 258 -12.92 11.87 -0.72
C VAL A 258 -12.49 10.59 -0.01
N GLN A 259 -12.46 10.62 1.34
CA GLN A 259 -12.02 9.47 2.12
C GLN A 259 -12.98 8.27 2.03
N LYS A 260 -14.29 8.52 1.93
CA LYS A 260 -15.27 7.46 1.67
C LYS A 260 -15.06 6.79 0.32
N TRP A 261 -14.93 7.58 -0.76
CA TRP A 261 -14.72 7.02 -2.09
C TRP A 261 -13.37 6.31 -2.22
N MET A 262 -12.34 6.89 -1.61
CA MET A 262 -11.03 6.23 -1.54
C MET A 262 -11.12 4.87 -0.84
N LEU A 263 -11.86 4.78 0.27
CA LEU A 263 -12.01 3.52 1.00
C LEU A 263 -12.67 2.44 0.13
N GLU A 264 -13.74 2.78 -0.60
CA GLU A 264 -14.42 1.82 -1.49
C GLU A 264 -13.49 1.29 -2.57
N GLU A 265 -12.76 2.17 -3.27
CA GLU A 265 -11.78 1.78 -4.29
C GLU A 265 -10.65 0.92 -3.70
N VAL A 266 -10.13 1.28 -2.53
CA VAL A 266 -9.06 0.51 -1.87
C VAL A 266 -9.55 -0.88 -1.47
N LEU A 267 -10.78 -1.01 -0.97
CA LEU A 267 -11.35 -2.30 -0.60
C LEU A 267 -11.61 -3.19 -1.83
N GLU A 268 -12.03 -2.60 -2.96
CA GLU A 268 -12.18 -3.31 -4.23
C GLU A 268 -10.83 -3.86 -4.73
N MET A 269 -9.77 -3.04 -4.68
CA MET A 269 -8.41 -3.46 -5.12
C MET A 269 -7.74 -4.50 -4.21
N GLN A 270 -8.31 -4.77 -3.03
CA GLN A 270 -7.86 -5.83 -2.13
C GLN A 270 -8.42 -7.21 -2.47
N GLU A 271 -9.53 -7.27 -3.23
CA GLU A 271 -10.12 -8.54 -3.64
C GLU A 271 -9.12 -9.36 -4.46
N ASP A 272 -9.22 -10.67 -4.41
CA ASP A 272 -8.35 -11.50 -5.21
C ASP A 272 -8.75 -11.44 -6.70
N VAL A 273 -7.93 -12.04 -7.57
CA VAL A 273 -8.15 -12.07 -9.03
C VAL A 273 -9.49 -12.71 -9.46
N LYS A 274 -10.20 -13.35 -8.54
CA LYS A 274 -11.52 -13.95 -8.76
C LYS A 274 -12.65 -13.11 -8.17
N GLY A 275 -12.36 -11.97 -7.56
CA GLY A 275 -13.32 -11.16 -6.81
C GLY A 275 -13.73 -11.81 -5.48
N GLU A 276 -12.92 -12.72 -4.95
CA GLU A 276 -13.12 -13.35 -3.65
C GLU A 276 -12.55 -12.49 -2.52
N ALA A 277 -12.83 -12.88 -1.29
CA ALA A 277 -12.27 -12.20 -0.11
C ALA A 277 -10.73 -12.20 -0.15
N PRO A 278 -10.07 -11.11 0.28
CA PRO A 278 -8.62 -10.99 0.20
C PRO A 278 -7.90 -12.10 0.95
N SER A 279 -6.98 -12.76 0.27
CA SER A 279 -6.04 -13.69 0.90
C SER A 279 -4.98 -12.99 1.74
N TYR A 280 -4.70 -11.71 1.43
CA TYR A 280 -3.58 -10.92 1.93
C TYR A 280 -2.21 -11.54 1.68
N SER A 281 -2.12 -12.51 0.78
CA SER A 281 -0.87 -13.13 0.35
C SER A 281 -0.44 -12.57 -1.00
N LEU A 282 0.86 -12.42 -1.21
CA LEU A 282 1.39 -12.01 -2.51
C LEU A 282 1.20 -13.15 -3.53
N ASP A 283 0.50 -12.87 -4.62
CA ASP A 283 0.33 -13.83 -5.71
C ASP A 283 1.66 -14.11 -6.42
N ALA A 284 2.04 -15.38 -6.48
CA ALA A 284 3.32 -15.79 -7.07
C ALA A 284 3.33 -15.56 -8.59
N THR A 285 2.22 -15.75 -9.29
CA THR A 285 2.14 -15.60 -10.74
C THR A 285 2.34 -14.13 -11.12
N ALA A 286 1.61 -13.23 -10.46
CA ALA A 286 1.74 -11.80 -10.67
C ALA A 286 3.15 -11.30 -10.30
N PHE A 287 3.74 -11.82 -9.20
CA PHE A 287 5.10 -11.48 -8.82
C PHE A 287 6.13 -11.90 -9.88
N TYR A 288 6.07 -13.14 -10.39
CA TYR A 288 7.05 -13.60 -11.38
C TYR A 288 6.91 -12.85 -12.70
N TRP A 289 5.68 -12.56 -13.14
CA TRP A 289 5.43 -11.70 -14.29
C TRP A 289 6.09 -10.32 -14.10
N LEU A 290 5.83 -9.66 -12.97
CA LEU A 290 6.38 -8.34 -12.68
C LEU A 290 7.92 -8.37 -12.62
N ASN A 291 8.49 -9.41 -11.99
CA ASN A 291 9.93 -9.61 -11.88
C ASN A 291 10.59 -9.73 -13.27
N GLU A 292 10.00 -10.50 -14.17
CA GLU A 292 10.46 -10.64 -15.56
C GLU A 292 10.38 -9.31 -16.32
N VAL A 293 9.25 -8.62 -16.24
CA VAL A 293 9.04 -7.34 -16.90
C VAL A 293 10.04 -6.28 -16.41
N MET A 294 10.26 -6.19 -15.11
CA MET A 294 11.20 -5.23 -14.52
C MET A 294 12.65 -5.53 -14.90
N LEU A 295 13.04 -6.81 -14.97
CA LEU A 295 14.36 -7.25 -15.45
C LEU A 295 14.56 -6.91 -16.94
N LYS A 296 13.61 -7.30 -17.78
CA LYS A 296 13.65 -7.07 -19.23
C LYS A 296 13.87 -5.59 -19.58
N HIS A 297 13.29 -4.70 -18.81
CA HIS A 297 13.36 -3.26 -19.04
C HIS A 297 14.43 -2.53 -18.20
N GLY A 298 15.28 -3.26 -17.48
CA GLY A 298 16.44 -2.73 -16.77
C GLY A 298 16.12 -1.96 -15.49
N TYR A 299 14.95 -2.17 -14.90
CA TYR A 299 14.60 -1.65 -13.57
C TYR A 299 15.14 -2.52 -12.43
N LEU A 300 15.47 -3.77 -12.71
CA LEU A 300 16.18 -4.68 -11.82
C LEU A 300 17.47 -5.16 -12.49
N SER A 301 18.54 -5.30 -11.72
CA SER A 301 19.82 -5.84 -12.18
C SER A 301 19.87 -7.37 -12.13
N LYS A 302 19.07 -7.97 -11.29
CA LYS A 302 18.92 -9.41 -11.05
C LYS A 302 17.52 -9.76 -10.58
N PRO A 303 17.10 -11.04 -10.71
CA PRO A 303 15.81 -11.50 -10.19
C PRO A 303 15.71 -11.31 -8.67
N VAL A 304 14.57 -10.81 -8.21
CA VAL A 304 14.22 -10.83 -6.79
C VAL A 304 13.67 -12.22 -6.45
N ASP A 305 14.16 -12.79 -5.36
CA ASP A 305 13.76 -14.13 -4.89
C ASP A 305 12.42 -14.04 -4.15
N PHE A 306 11.41 -14.73 -4.68
CA PHE A 306 10.06 -14.75 -4.11
C PHE A 306 10.02 -15.31 -2.69
N GLN A 307 10.68 -16.45 -2.46
CA GLN A 307 10.72 -17.11 -1.14
C GLN A 307 11.37 -16.21 -0.10
N ARG A 308 12.40 -15.51 -0.49
CA ARG A 308 13.06 -14.55 0.38
C ARG A 308 12.19 -13.33 0.65
N LEU A 309 11.54 -12.78 -0.40
CA LEU A 309 10.65 -11.62 -0.25
C LEU A 309 9.43 -11.95 0.63
N THR A 310 8.92 -13.16 0.59
CA THR A 310 7.77 -13.60 1.40
C THR A 310 8.16 -14.22 2.75
N GLY A 311 9.46 -14.24 3.08
CA GLY A 311 9.96 -14.82 4.34
C GLY A 311 9.75 -16.33 4.44
N GLY A 312 9.68 -17.04 3.29
CA GLY A 312 9.45 -18.48 3.24
C GLY A 312 7.99 -18.89 3.52
N LYS A 313 7.06 -17.96 3.51
CA LYS A 313 5.61 -18.26 3.53
C LYS A 313 5.18 -18.67 2.12
N GLN A 314 4.47 -19.75 2.01
CA GLN A 314 3.63 -20.11 0.87
C GLN A 314 2.17 -20.05 1.28
#